data_c72d3cc1280d6e51448052ba6074c7a3
#
_entry.id   c72d3cc1280d6e51448052ba6074c7a3
#
_cell.length_a   1.000
_cell.length_b   1.000
_cell.length_c   1.000
_cell.angle_alpha   90.00
_cell.angle_beta   90.00
_cell.angle_gamma   90.00
#
_symmetry.space_group_name_H-M   'P 1'
#
loop_
_entity.id
_entity.type
_entity.pdbx_description
1 polymer ?
#
loop_
_entity_poly.entity_id
_entity_poly.type
_entity_poly.pdbx_seq_one_letter_code
_entity_poly.pdbx_strand_id
1 'polypeptide(L)'
;MKNTINIVLFLLLAAVGKAQNLFSPDGNLLLKTVVERGIPYYELSYKGKAVLAPSRLGLDIKYERGLMNDFSVKSVQTDSLDESWKPVWGEQSLIRNHYNEMLLTLEQGFSGRTLNIRFRLFNDGLGFRYEFPEQPTLNKFVINEELTQFNLAHDYTAFCMPGDYDTNEFTYTTAPLSQIREEMSKQSVAMKSYEAKSAGDLIVQTPLMLKGSNGLYINIHEAALVDYAAMELNVNDKSFCLTACLVPDKNGDKGFLQTPCFSPWRTVVVSDDARNILASKLILNLNEPCGYADTSWIKPMKYIGVWWEMFIGTGKDWAYSSYNRAKPGVTDYSKLTPNGRHAANTDNVKRYIDFAAKHGFAAVLVEGWNEGWEDWTAYTKNRQFSFTSPYPDFDVDELQRYAHEKGVRVMMHHETSANAADYERQLDDAFKFMVNHGYNAVKTGYVGPIIPRCEYHASQWMNNH
;
A
#
# COMPACT_ATOMS: atom_id res chain seq x y z
N MET A 1 -4.65 43.91 64.62
CA MET A 1 -3.93 42.83 63.94
C MET A 1 -4.45 42.76 62.52
N LYS A 2 -3.70 43.25 61.53
CA LYS A 2 -4.07 43.22 60.12
C LYS A 2 -3.35 42.00 59.51
N ASN A 3 -4.13 41.02 59.07
CA ASN A 3 -3.59 39.85 58.31
C ASN A 3 -3.42 40.25 56.87
N THR A 4 -2.17 40.32 56.41
CA THR A 4 -1.80 40.49 55.01
C THR A 4 -1.75 39.13 54.36
N ILE A 5 -2.72 38.81 53.46
CA ILE A 5 -2.69 37.60 52.66
C ILE A 5 -1.79 37.87 51.43
N ASN A 6 -0.62 37.26 51.41
CA ASN A 6 0.24 37.22 50.20
C ASN A 6 -0.32 36.18 49.19
N ILE A 7 -0.93 36.66 48.11
CA ILE A 7 -1.29 35.85 46.98
C ILE A 7 -0.03 35.67 46.10
N VAL A 8 0.57 34.50 46.15
CA VAL A 8 1.63 34.12 45.22
C VAL A 8 0.97 33.69 43.91
N LEU A 9 1.03 34.55 42.92
CA LEU A 9 0.58 34.26 41.57
C LEU A 9 1.64 33.39 40.85
N PHE A 10 1.41 32.10 40.78
CA PHE A 10 2.21 31.22 39.92
C PHE A 10 1.87 31.53 38.46
N LEU A 11 2.69 32.33 37.79
CA LEU A 11 2.70 32.43 36.32
C LEU A 11 3.30 31.11 35.77
N LEU A 12 2.43 30.22 35.34
CA LEU A 12 2.81 29.12 34.46
C LEU A 12 3.22 29.74 33.08
N LEU A 13 4.53 30.01 32.95
CA LEU A 13 5.11 30.24 31.62
C LEU A 13 4.99 28.91 30.84
N ALA A 14 3.97 28.82 29.98
CA ALA A 14 3.94 27.78 28.96
C ALA A 14 5.16 28.00 28.07
N ALA A 15 6.12 27.11 28.15
CA ALA A 15 7.26 27.08 27.23
C ALA A 15 6.70 26.76 25.83
N VAL A 16 6.42 27.81 25.06
CA VAL A 16 6.13 27.67 23.63
C VAL A 16 7.46 27.27 22.97
N GLY A 17 7.55 26.03 22.51
CA GLY A 17 8.71 25.55 21.79
C GLY A 17 8.97 26.46 20.56
N LYS A 18 10.25 26.71 20.26
CA LYS A 18 10.62 27.51 19.08
C LYS A 18 10.19 26.74 17.82
N ALA A 19 9.34 27.35 17.00
CA ALA A 19 8.91 26.78 15.74
C ALA A 19 10.11 26.64 14.77
N GLN A 20 10.18 25.53 14.02
CA GLN A 20 11.16 25.30 12.97
C GLN A 20 10.48 25.43 11.61
N ASN A 21 11.13 26.04 10.66
CA ASN A 21 10.61 26.26 9.31
C ASN A 21 11.49 25.54 8.28
N LEU A 22 10.85 24.92 7.28
CA LEU A 22 11.50 24.39 6.11
C LEU A 22 10.75 24.86 4.86
N PHE A 23 11.47 25.38 3.87
CA PHE A 23 10.89 25.79 2.58
C PHE A 23 11.20 24.73 1.53
N SER A 24 10.29 24.58 0.54
CA SER A 24 10.62 23.86 -0.69
C SER A 24 11.73 24.56 -1.45
N PRO A 25 12.46 23.87 -2.37
CA PRO A 25 13.51 24.49 -3.13
C PRO A 25 13.06 25.74 -3.94
N ASP A 26 11.83 25.76 -4.41
CA ASP A 26 11.23 26.91 -5.12
C ASP A 26 10.56 27.95 -4.19
N GLY A 27 10.54 27.70 -2.87
CA GLY A 27 9.96 28.58 -1.86
C GLY A 27 8.43 28.63 -1.80
N ASN A 28 7.71 27.85 -2.62
CA ASN A 28 6.24 27.87 -2.67
C ASN A 28 5.59 27.11 -1.52
N LEU A 29 6.24 26.05 -0.99
CA LEU A 29 5.80 25.30 0.17
C LEU A 29 6.57 25.73 1.41
N LEU A 30 5.85 25.86 2.52
CA LEU A 30 6.41 26.09 3.85
C LEU A 30 5.86 25.05 4.82
N LEU A 31 6.76 24.25 5.37
CA LEU A 31 6.53 23.39 6.51
C LEU A 31 6.94 24.12 7.79
N LYS A 32 6.06 24.12 8.80
CA LYS A 32 6.39 24.55 10.16
C LYS A 32 6.24 23.37 11.12
N THR A 33 7.17 23.20 12.02
CA THR A 33 7.07 22.19 13.09
C THR A 33 7.21 22.87 14.45
N VAL A 34 6.49 22.36 15.44
CA VAL A 34 6.55 22.85 16.82
C VAL A 34 6.30 21.70 17.78
N VAL A 35 6.96 21.73 18.94
CA VAL A 35 6.60 20.89 20.09
C VAL A 35 5.88 21.77 21.10
N GLU A 36 4.59 21.55 21.25
CA GLU A 36 3.75 22.30 22.19
C GLU A 36 3.29 21.37 23.33
N ARG A 37 3.59 21.73 24.56
CA ARG A 37 3.28 20.92 25.77
C ARG A 37 3.71 19.46 25.64
N GLY A 38 4.88 19.25 25.03
CA GLY A 38 5.45 17.92 24.82
C GLY A 38 4.85 17.11 23.67
N ILE A 39 3.97 17.70 22.87
CA ILE A 39 3.36 17.05 21.69
C ILE A 39 3.91 17.68 20.42
N PRO A 40 4.44 16.89 19.46
CA PRO A 40 4.90 17.41 18.19
C PRO A 40 3.74 17.66 17.23
N TYR A 41 3.79 18.82 16.56
CA TYR A 41 2.83 19.23 15.51
C TYR A 41 3.59 19.72 14.27
N TYR A 42 2.90 19.64 13.13
CA TYR A 42 3.34 20.25 11.88
C TYR A 42 2.19 20.98 11.19
N GLU A 43 2.56 21.96 10.36
CA GLU A 43 1.65 22.73 9.51
C GLU A 43 2.25 22.82 8.11
N LEU A 44 1.40 22.89 7.08
CA LEU A 44 1.83 23.02 5.70
C LEU A 44 1.07 24.16 5.01
N SER A 45 1.78 25.03 4.30
CA SER A 45 1.18 26.03 3.44
C SER A 45 1.78 26.00 2.03
N TYR A 46 0.98 26.35 1.01
CA TYR A 46 1.36 26.42 -0.38
C TYR A 46 1.04 27.82 -0.95
N LYS A 47 2.06 28.53 -1.44
CA LYS A 47 1.92 29.93 -1.95
C LYS A 47 1.16 30.82 -0.97
N GLY A 48 1.43 30.69 0.32
CA GLY A 48 0.79 31.43 1.40
C GLY A 48 -0.62 30.99 1.77
N LYS A 49 -1.22 29.99 1.11
CA LYS A 49 -2.51 29.39 1.47
C LYS A 49 -2.29 28.23 2.42
N ALA A 50 -3.09 28.13 3.49
CA ALA A 50 -3.04 27.00 4.38
C ALA A 50 -3.51 25.72 3.67
N VAL A 51 -2.72 24.65 3.77
CA VAL A 51 -3.01 23.29 3.29
C VAL A 51 -3.42 22.44 4.48
N LEU A 52 -2.53 22.36 5.48
CA LEU A 52 -2.76 21.69 6.76
C LEU A 52 -2.58 22.71 7.90
N ALA A 53 -3.56 22.78 8.77
CA ALA A 53 -3.49 23.42 10.07
C ALA A 53 -2.64 22.55 11.04
N PRO A 54 -2.37 22.99 12.30
CA PRO A 54 -1.62 22.21 13.26
C PRO A 54 -2.10 20.77 13.35
N SER A 55 -1.27 19.85 12.90
CA SER A 55 -1.53 18.42 12.77
C SER A 55 -0.60 17.66 13.70
N ARG A 56 -1.17 16.85 14.58
CA ARG A 56 -0.43 16.10 15.59
C ARG A 56 0.38 14.96 14.96
N LEU A 57 1.55 14.67 15.57
CA LEU A 57 2.38 13.52 15.30
C LEU A 57 2.56 12.66 16.56
N GLY A 58 2.86 11.38 16.38
CA GLY A 58 3.13 10.44 17.47
C GLY A 58 2.61 9.05 17.19
N LEU A 59 2.95 8.13 18.09
CA LEU A 59 2.56 6.72 18.01
C LEU A 59 2.14 6.22 19.39
N ASP A 60 1.07 5.43 19.42
CA ASP A 60 0.71 4.62 20.58
C ASP A 60 1.36 3.24 20.47
N ILE A 61 2.00 2.80 21.55
CA ILE A 61 2.72 1.53 21.62
C ILE A 61 1.98 0.61 22.58
N LYS A 62 1.73 -0.61 22.16
CA LYS A 62 1.01 -1.62 22.95
C LYS A 62 1.83 -2.05 24.16
N TYR A 63 1.18 -2.19 25.30
CA TYR A 63 1.74 -2.62 26.59
C TYR A 63 2.79 -1.69 27.21
N GLU A 64 3.10 -0.56 26.60
CA GLU A 64 4.08 0.40 27.05
C GLU A 64 3.57 1.83 26.91
N ARG A 65 4.31 2.78 27.50
CA ARG A 65 4.05 4.20 27.23
C ARG A 65 4.39 4.52 25.79
N GLY A 66 3.41 5.06 25.07
CA GLY A 66 3.56 5.44 23.67
C GLY A 66 4.48 6.65 23.46
N LEU A 67 4.91 6.83 22.22
CA LEU A 67 5.65 8.00 21.74
C LEU A 67 4.66 9.11 21.33
N MET A 68 3.87 9.62 22.28
CA MET A 68 2.73 10.49 22.04
C MET A 68 2.89 11.89 22.63
N ASN A 69 3.68 12.03 23.68
CA ASN A 69 3.81 13.27 24.48
C ASN A 69 5.12 13.26 25.29
N ASP A 70 5.29 14.31 26.09
CA ASP A 70 6.44 14.58 26.94
C ASP A 70 7.76 14.72 26.16
N PHE A 71 7.65 15.16 24.91
CA PHE A 71 8.79 15.41 24.04
C PHE A 71 9.39 16.80 24.24
N SER A 72 10.69 16.88 24.12
CA SER A 72 11.46 18.10 23.87
C SER A 72 12.29 17.95 22.59
N VAL A 73 12.58 19.06 21.93
CA VAL A 73 13.45 19.07 20.76
C VAL A 73 14.89 18.90 21.23
N LYS A 74 15.53 17.80 20.84
CA LYS A 74 16.95 17.53 21.14
C LYS A 74 17.87 18.16 20.11
N SER A 75 17.53 18.02 18.81
CA SER A 75 18.26 18.67 17.74
C SER A 75 17.38 18.83 16.50
N VAL A 76 17.78 19.76 15.64
CA VAL A 76 17.23 19.95 14.29
C VAL A 76 18.40 20.03 13.31
N GLN A 77 18.37 19.18 12.29
CA GLN A 77 19.36 19.17 11.22
C GLN A 77 18.63 19.45 9.91
N THR A 78 19.23 20.24 9.03
CA THR A 78 18.70 20.54 7.71
C THR A 78 19.70 20.14 6.64
N ASP A 79 19.21 19.64 5.51
CA ASP A 79 19.99 19.27 4.36
C ASP A 79 19.20 19.54 3.08
N SER A 80 19.80 19.35 1.91
CA SER A 80 19.16 19.47 0.61
C SER A 80 19.76 18.49 -0.37
N LEU A 81 18.95 18.06 -1.34
CA LEU A 81 19.41 17.22 -2.43
C LEU A 81 18.88 17.77 -3.75
N ASP A 82 19.71 17.75 -4.79
CA ASP A 82 19.31 18.01 -6.17
C ASP A 82 20.09 17.07 -7.10
N GLU A 83 19.46 15.99 -7.45
CA GLU A 83 20.02 14.98 -8.35
C GLU A 83 18.98 14.51 -9.37
N SER A 84 19.41 13.72 -10.34
CA SER A 84 18.50 13.07 -11.28
C SER A 84 18.88 11.61 -11.44
N TRP A 85 17.88 10.76 -11.55
CA TRP A 85 18.06 9.33 -11.72
C TRP A 85 17.20 8.78 -12.87
N LYS A 86 17.60 7.63 -13.40
CA LYS A 86 16.89 6.98 -14.50
C LYS A 86 16.04 5.84 -13.95
N PRO A 87 14.72 5.87 -14.13
CA PRO A 87 13.88 4.71 -13.79
C PRO A 87 14.18 3.53 -14.74
N VAL A 88 13.92 2.32 -14.27
CA VAL A 88 14.07 1.10 -15.09
C VAL A 88 13.22 1.19 -16.35
N TRP A 89 11.99 1.66 -16.19
CA TRP A 89 11.06 2.02 -17.25
C TRP A 89 10.00 2.99 -16.69
N GLY A 90 9.20 3.61 -17.55
CA GLY A 90 8.16 4.55 -17.12
C GLY A 90 7.90 5.64 -18.17
N GLU A 91 7.10 6.61 -17.76
CA GLU A 91 6.69 7.73 -18.62
C GLU A 91 7.82 8.73 -18.89
N GLN A 92 8.81 8.79 -18.00
CA GLN A 92 9.94 9.70 -18.08
C GLN A 92 11.25 8.91 -18.06
N SER A 93 12.18 9.30 -18.91
CA SER A 93 13.52 8.70 -18.97
C SER A 93 14.49 9.24 -17.92
N LEU A 94 14.14 10.35 -17.27
CA LEU A 94 14.93 11.01 -16.24
C LEU A 94 13.99 11.65 -15.22
N ILE A 95 14.19 11.34 -13.95
CA ILE A 95 13.41 11.89 -12.82
C ILE A 95 14.35 12.73 -11.96
N ARG A 96 13.96 13.99 -11.73
CA ARG A 96 14.67 14.85 -10.78
C ARG A 96 14.21 14.57 -9.37
N ASN A 97 15.16 14.38 -8.47
CA ASN A 97 14.97 14.26 -7.03
C ASN A 97 15.52 15.52 -6.37
N HIS A 98 14.64 16.47 -6.07
CA HIS A 98 15.03 17.78 -5.57
C HIS A 98 14.17 18.20 -4.38
N TYR A 99 14.77 18.22 -3.20
CA TYR A 99 14.09 18.54 -1.94
C TYR A 99 15.02 19.27 -0.96
N ASN A 100 14.40 19.96 0.00
CA ASN A 100 15.04 20.34 1.25
C ASN A 100 14.58 19.39 2.35
N GLU A 101 15.47 19.01 3.27
CA GLU A 101 15.22 18.04 4.32
C GLU A 101 15.36 18.66 5.71
N MET A 102 14.52 18.22 6.66
CA MET A 102 14.66 18.48 8.08
C MET A 102 14.59 17.17 8.83
N LEU A 103 15.60 16.89 9.66
CA LEU A 103 15.57 15.83 10.65
C LEU A 103 15.33 16.45 12.03
N LEU A 104 14.13 16.23 12.57
CA LEU A 104 13.72 16.66 13.89
C LEU A 104 13.96 15.50 14.88
N THR A 105 14.94 15.63 15.76
CA THR A 105 15.22 14.65 16.82
C THR A 105 14.52 15.08 18.10
N LEU A 106 13.64 14.23 18.59
CA LEU A 106 12.87 14.42 19.82
C LEU A 106 13.38 13.48 20.92
N GLU A 107 13.39 13.97 22.15
CA GLU A 107 13.67 13.16 23.34
C GLU A 107 12.48 13.22 24.27
N GLN A 108 12.01 12.04 24.72
CA GLN A 108 10.90 11.91 25.64
C GLN A 108 11.39 11.95 27.09
N GLY A 109 10.92 12.91 27.86
CA GLY A 109 11.49 13.22 29.20
C GLY A 109 11.41 12.06 30.19
N PHE A 110 10.25 11.41 30.32
CA PHE A 110 10.08 10.35 31.32
C PHE A 110 10.74 9.01 30.95
N SER A 111 11.01 8.75 29.69
CA SER A 111 11.55 7.46 29.21
C SER A 111 12.99 7.56 28.70
N GLY A 112 13.46 8.76 28.35
CA GLY A 112 14.70 9.00 27.65
C GLY A 112 14.71 8.46 26.21
N ARG A 113 13.54 8.08 25.66
CA ARG A 113 13.42 7.55 24.30
C ARG A 113 13.63 8.65 23.29
N THR A 114 14.33 8.30 22.22
CA THR A 114 14.54 9.16 21.07
C THR A 114 13.59 8.75 19.93
N LEU A 115 12.91 9.74 19.35
CA LEU A 115 12.13 9.62 18.13
C LEU A 115 12.64 10.65 17.13
N ASN A 116 13.00 10.20 15.94
CA ASN A 116 13.30 11.09 14.83
C ASN A 116 12.09 11.21 13.92
N ILE A 117 11.83 12.43 13.43
CA ILE A 117 10.88 12.68 12.38
C ILE A 117 11.63 13.34 11.22
N ARG A 118 11.69 12.64 10.10
CA ARG A 118 12.35 13.14 8.89
C ARG A 118 11.32 13.72 7.95
N PHE A 119 11.50 14.96 7.53
CA PHE A 119 10.68 15.67 6.57
C PHE A 119 11.50 15.96 5.32
N ARG A 120 10.94 15.65 4.14
CA ARG A 120 11.44 16.05 2.84
C ARG A 120 10.41 16.91 2.15
N LEU A 121 10.77 18.13 1.82
CA LEU A 121 9.88 19.10 1.19
C LEU A 121 10.33 19.34 -0.25
N PHE A 122 9.57 18.78 -1.18
CA PHE A 122 9.72 18.92 -2.62
C PHE A 122 8.95 20.15 -3.11
N ASN A 123 9.07 20.51 -4.39
CA ASN A 123 8.29 21.60 -4.98
C ASN A 123 6.80 21.28 -5.13
N ASP A 124 6.46 20.00 -5.19
CA ASP A 124 5.11 19.47 -5.40
C ASP A 124 4.49 18.84 -4.15
N GLY A 125 5.22 18.75 -3.03
CA GLY A 125 4.67 18.15 -1.83
C GLY A 125 5.65 17.87 -0.71
N LEU A 126 5.11 17.28 0.34
CA LEU A 126 5.78 16.86 1.57
C LEU A 126 5.78 15.34 1.67
N GLY A 127 6.93 14.75 2.02
CA GLY A 127 7.04 13.42 2.57
C GLY A 127 7.61 13.49 3.98
N PHE A 128 7.05 12.71 4.91
CA PHE A 128 7.65 12.56 6.24
C PHE A 128 7.49 11.13 6.77
N ARG A 129 8.41 10.73 7.65
CA ARG A 129 8.37 9.42 8.31
C ARG A 129 8.92 9.48 9.73
N TYR A 130 8.51 8.52 10.53
CA TYR A 130 9.12 8.26 11.83
C TYR A 130 10.34 7.37 11.67
N GLU A 131 11.43 7.70 12.37
CA GLU A 131 12.63 6.89 12.44
C GLU A 131 12.94 6.57 13.90
N PHE A 132 13.13 5.30 14.20
CA PHE A 132 13.37 4.77 15.53
C PHE A 132 14.84 4.32 15.60
N PRO A 133 15.76 5.17 16.12
CA PRO A 133 17.17 4.81 16.21
C PRO A 133 17.38 3.67 17.21
N GLU A 134 18.49 2.97 17.07
CA GLU A 134 18.94 2.01 18.07
C GLU A 134 19.07 2.68 19.43
N GLN A 135 18.44 2.12 20.46
CA GLN A 135 18.41 2.68 21.81
C GLN A 135 18.04 1.61 22.85
N PRO A 136 18.60 1.68 24.07
CA PRO A 136 18.36 0.64 25.07
C PRO A 136 16.94 0.63 25.65
N THR A 137 16.21 1.75 25.54
CA THR A 137 14.86 1.93 26.13
C THR A 137 13.73 1.59 25.17
N LEU A 138 14.03 1.24 23.90
CA LEU A 138 13.06 0.82 22.91
C LEU A 138 13.77 -0.10 21.92
N ASN A 139 13.56 -1.40 22.04
CA ASN A 139 14.18 -2.39 21.15
C ASN A 139 13.12 -3.08 20.25
N LYS A 140 12.25 -3.90 20.85
CA LYS A 140 11.13 -4.52 20.15
C LYS A 140 9.84 -3.93 20.69
N PHE A 141 8.93 -3.55 19.81
CA PHE A 141 7.69 -2.92 20.21
C PHE A 141 6.59 -3.19 19.18
N VAL A 142 5.34 -3.02 19.62
CA VAL A 142 4.15 -3.21 18.79
C VAL A 142 3.42 -1.88 18.67
N ILE A 143 3.19 -1.44 17.45
CA ILE A 143 2.35 -0.26 17.18
C ILE A 143 0.89 -0.63 17.44
N ASN A 144 0.25 0.10 18.35
CA ASN A 144 -1.19 0.04 18.57
C ASN A 144 -1.94 0.99 17.65
N GLU A 145 -1.49 2.25 17.55
CA GLU A 145 -2.02 3.25 16.63
C GLU A 145 -0.95 4.25 16.20
N GLU A 146 -1.06 4.72 14.97
CA GLU A 146 -0.32 5.90 14.51
C GLU A 146 -1.21 7.14 14.65
N LEU A 147 -0.76 8.13 15.43
CA LEU A 147 -1.53 9.32 15.76
C LEU A 147 -1.32 10.47 14.78
N THR A 148 -0.78 10.16 13.61
CA THR A 148 -0.54 11.12 12.53
C THR A 148 -1.85 11.75 12.08
N GLN A 149 -1.92 13.06 12.14
CA GLN A 149 -3.05 13.83 11.66
C GLN A 149 -2.72 14.60 10.38
N PHE A 150 -3.75 14.82 9.57
CA PHE A 150 -3.79 15.73 8.45
C PHE A 150 -4.99 16.64 8.66
N ASN A 151 -4.79 17.73 9.40
CA ASN A 151 -5.86 18.65 9.78
C ASN A 151 -6.10 19.65 8.66
N LEU A 152 -7.06 19.36 7.79
CA LEU A 152 -7.32 20.16 6.60
C LEU A 152 -7.85 21.55 6.97
N ALA A 153 -7.37 22.58 6.28
CA ALA A 153 -7.72 23.96 6.58
C ALA A 153 -9.14 24.35 6.15
N HIS A 154 -9.79 23.55 5.30
CA HIS A 154 -11.12 23.86 4.74
C HIS A 154 -11.94 22.58 4.52
N ASP A 155 -13.23 22.74 4.21
CA ASP A 155 -14.09 21.66 3.70
C ASP A 155 -13.77 21.40 2.21
N TYR A 156 -12.99 20.36 1.94
CA TYR A 156 -12.62 19.96 0.60
C TYR A 156 -13.61 18.96 0.02
N THR A 157 -13.82 19.00 -1.29
CA THR A 157 -14.47 17.90 -2.00
C THR A 157 -13.49 16.73 -2.09
N ALA A 158 -13.87 15.61 -1.49
CA ALA A 158 -13.10 14.37 -1.52
C ALA A 158 -13.54 13.46 -2.67
N PHE A 159 -12.57 12.77 -3.27
CA PHE A 159 -12.76 11.67 -4.20
C PHE A 159 -12.18 10.43 -3.52
N CYS A 160 -13.03 9.59 -2.94
CA CYS A 160 -12.60 8.54 -2.03
C CYS A 160 -13.38 7.25 -2.18
N MET A 161 -12.82 6.18 -1.65
CA MET A 161 -13.49 4.91 -1.40
C MET A 161 -13.60 4.69 0.10
N PRO A 162 -14.61 3.94 0.58
CA PRO A 162 -14.70 3.54 1.98
C PRO A 162 -13.48 2.71 2.36
N GLY A 163 -13.06 2.82 3.64
CA GLY A 163 -11.98 2.01 4.19
C GLY A 163 -12.32 0.52 4.16
N ASP A 164 -11.35 -0.28 3.78
CA ASP A 164 -11.45 -1.74 3.77
C ASP A 164 -10.07 -2.36 3.88
N TYR A 165 -9.93 -3.38 4.72
CA TYR A 165 -8.64 -4.02 4.98
C TYR A 165 -8.16 -4.97 3.88
N ASP A 166 -9.07 -5.36 2.97
CA ASP A 166 -8.83 -6.43 2.01
C ASP A 166 -8.95 -5.99 0.54
N THR A 167 -9.74 -4.96 0.22
CA THR A 167 -10.02 -4.60 -1.17
C THR A 167 -10.13 -3.08 -1.42
N ASN A 168 -9.82 -2.65 -2.64
CA ASN A 168 -10.08 -1.31 -3.17
C ASN A 168 -11.06 -1.35 -4.35
N GLU A 169 -12.00 -2.29 -4.35
CA GLU A 169 -12.96 -2.49 -5.45
C GLU A 169 -14.33 -1.84 -5.19
N PHE A 170 -14.31 -0.71 -4.50
CA PHE A 170 -15.52 0.10 -4.27
C PHE A 170 -15.71 1.15 -5.36
N THR A 171 -16.95 1.62 -5.50
CA THR A 171 -17.24 2.79 -6.31
C THR A 171 -16.75 4.05 -5.58
N TYR A 172 -16.14 4.98 -6.33
CA TYR A 172 -15.73 6.26 -5.77
C TYR A 172 -16.92 7.10 -5.33
N THR A 173 -16.79 7.67 -4.13
CA THR A 173 -17.68 8.73 -3.63
C THR A 173 -17.06 10.09 -3.93
N THR A 174 -17.86 11.04 -4.41
CA THR A 174 -17.44 12.44 -4.61
C THR A 174 -18.36 13.34 -3.81
N ALA A 175 -17.85 13.91 -2.71
CA ALA A 175 -18.62 14.77 -1.83
C ALA A 175 -17.72 15.73 -1.02
N PRO A 176 -18.21 16.87 -0.54
CA PRO A 176 -17.56 17.62 0.52
C PRO A 176 -17.36 16.76 1.77
N LEU A 177 -16.25 16.95 2.48
CA LEU A 177 -15.97 16.18 3.71
C LEU A 177 -17.09 16.30 4.74
N SER A 178 -17.76 17.45 4.81
CA SER A 178 -18.93 17.67 5.68
C SER A 178 -20.14 16.79 5.35
N GLN A 179 -20.21 16.22 4.15
CA GLN A 179 -21.31 15.39 3.65
C GLN A 179 -20.90 13.94 3.35
N ILE A 180 -19.61 13.61 3.49
CA ILE A 180 -19.03 12.35 3.05
C ILE A 180 -19.68 11.14 3.73
N ARG A 181 -20.07 11.26 5.00
CA ARG A 181 -20.72 10.19 5.78
C ARG A 181 -22.03 9.73 5.11
N GLU A 182 -22.88 10.69 4.76
CA GLU A 182 -24.15 10.41 4.11
C GLU A 182 -23.93 9.79 2.71
N GLU A 183 -23.04 10.38 1.92
CA GLU A 183 -22.80 9.93 0.55
C GLU A 183 -22.13 8.53 0.52
N MET A 184 -21.20 8.25 1.41
CA MET A 184 -20.58 6.91 1.49
C MET A 184 -21.59 5.84 1.92
N SER A 185 -22.56 6.16 2.78
CA SER A 185 -23.58 5.18 3.18
C SER A 185 -24.45 4.68 2.03
N LYS A 186 -24.45 5.39 0.91
CA LYS A 186 -25.22 5.05 -0.31
C LYS A 186 -24.43 4.13 -1.25
N GLN A 187 -23.12 3.90 -1.00
CA GLN A 187 -22.25 3.14 -1.88
C GLN A 187 -22.44 1.64 -1.70
N SER A 188 -22.30 0.90 -2.79
CA SER A 188 -22.28 -0.56 -2.80
C SER A 188 -20.89 -1.08 -3.11
N VAL A 189 -20.57 -2.26 -2.59
CA VAL A 189 -19.38 -3.00 -2.98
C VAL A 189 -19.52 -3.45 -4.43
N ALA A 190 -18.52 -3.23 -5.27
CA ALA A 190 -18.53 -3.61 -6.67
C ALA A 190 -18.62 -5.14 -6.85
N MET A 191 -18.05 -5.90 -5.91
CA MET A 191 -18.15 -7.36 -5.86
C MET A 191 -18.87 -7.80 -4.59
N LYS A 192 -19.98 -8.48 -4.71
CA LYS A 192 -20.80 -8.98 -3.59
C LYS A 192 -20.18 -10.12 -2.78
N SER A 193 -19.00 -10.59 -3.15
CA SER A 193 -18.32 -11.72 -2.52
C SER A 193 -17.51 -11.36 -1.27
N TYR A 194 -17.32 -10.08 -1.00
CA TYR A 194 -16.57 -9.60 0.16
C TYR A 194 -17.50 -8.94 1.17
N GLU A 195 -17.39 -9.34 2.44
CA GLU A 195 -17.92 -8.53 3.54
C GLU A 195 -16.89 -7.41 3.80
N ALA A 196 -17.28 -6.17 3.51
CA ALA A 196 -16.47 -5.01 3.82
C ALA A 196 -16.14 -4.98 5.32
N LYS A 197 -14.87 -4.99 5.66
CA LYS A 197 -14.37 -4.87 7.02
C LYS A 197 -13.68 -3.53 7.16
N SER A 198 -14.41 -2.51 7.58
CA SER A 198 -13.81 -1.23 7.89
C SER A 198 -13.55 -1.07 9.38
N ALA A 199 -12.50 -0.35 9.72
CA ALA A 199 -12.04 -0.11 11.07
C ALA A 199 -12.89 0.89 11.88
N GLY A 200 -14.02 1.37 11.38
CA GLY A 200 -14.81 2.36 12.08
C GLY A 200 -15.85 3.08 11.23
N ASP A 201 -16.47 4.09 11.82
CA ASP A 201 -17.67 4.75 11.28
C ASP A 201 -17.41 5.55 9.98
N LEU A 202 -16.23 6.12 9.80
CA LEU A 202 -15.94 6.98 8.66
C LEU A 202 -14.45 6.89 8.30
N ILE A 203 -14.08 5.79 7.68
CA ILE A 203 -12.72 5.55 7.19
C ILE A 203 -12.72 5.59 5.67
N VAL A 204 -11.71 6.22 5.11
CA VAL A 204 -11.46 6.27 3.67
C VAL A 204 -10.09 5.68 3.35
N GLN A 205 -9.99 5.06 2.20
CA GLN A 205 -8.73 4.54 1.69
C GLN A 205 -7.80 5.65 1.19
N THR A 206 -6.51 5.35 1.12
CA THR A 206 -5.54 6.15 0.38
C THR A 206 -5.19 5.45 -0.95
N PRO A 207 -4.78 6.20 -2.00
CA PRO A 207 -4.61 7.66 -2.06
C PRO A 207 -5.94 8.43 -1.99
N LEU A 208 -5.99 9.45 -1.14
CA LEU A 208 -7.15 10.34 -1.02
C LEU A 208 -6.92 11.61 -1.82
N MET A 209 -7.77 11.84 -2.82
CA MET A 209 -7.74 13.07 -3.62
C MET A 209 -8.76 14.08 -3.11
N LEU A 210 -8.32 15.34 -2.97
CA LEU A 210 -9.11 16.45 -2.44
C LEU A 210 -9.05 17.64 -3.39
N LYS A 211 -10.19 18.35 -3.57
CA LYS A 211 -10.31 19.58 -4.34
C LYS A 211 -10.91 20.67 -3.48
N GLY A 212 -10.19 21.78 -3.30
CA GLY A 212 -10.62 22.92 -2.51
C GLY A 212 -11.29 24.02 -3.32
N SER A 213 -12.25 24.71 -2.70
CA SER A 213 -12.82 25.97 -3.23
C SER A 213 -11.78 27.10 -3.34
N ASN A 214 -10.69 27.00 -2.57
CA ASN A 214 -9.54 27.89 -2.60
C ASN A 214 -8.60 27.67 -3.83
N GLY A 215 -8.98 26.73 -4.73
CA GLY A 215 -8.24 26.41 -5.95
C GLY A 215 -7.07 25.44 -5.73
N LEU A 216 -6.96 24.82 -4.55
CA LEU A 216 -5.93 23.80 -4.27
C LEU A 216 -6.46 22.39 -4.55
N TYR A 217 -5.57 21.56 -5.04
CA TYR A 217 -5.71 20.11 -5.17
C TYR A 217 -4.69 19.48 -4.23
N ILE A 218 -5.13 18.49 -3.46
CA ILE A 218 -4.28 17.80 -2.48
C ILE A 218 -4.45 16.29 -2.68
N ASN A 219 -3.34 15.55 -2.60
CA ASN A 219 -3.38 14.10 -2.54
C ASN A 219 -2.63 13.64 -1.30
N ILE A 220 -3.28 12.82 -0.47
CA ILE A 220 -2.70 12.23 0.73
C ILE A 220 -2.54 10.73 0.48
N HIS A 221 -1.31 10.25 0.68
CA HIS A 221 -0.97 8.85 0.48
C HIS A 221 0.28 8.47 1.31
N GLU A 222 0.87 7.36 0.98
CA GLU A 222 2.11 6.83 1.55
C GLU A 222 3.08 6.36 0.47
N ALA A 223 4.35 6.24 0.81
CA ALA A 223 5.38 5.69 -0.06
C ALA A 223 6.32 4.76 0.71
N ALA A 224 6.97 3.84 0.00
CA ALA A 224 7.86 2.83 0.59
C ALA A 224 7.15 2.00 1.68
N LEU A 225 5.96 1.50 1.37
CA LEU A 225 5.21 0.58 2.23
C LEU A 225 5.88 -0.79 2.19
N VAL A 226 6.84 -1.00 3.09
CA VAL A 226 7.63 -2.23 3.21
C VAL A 226 7.63 -2.63 4.69
N ASP A 227 7.24 -3.87 4.98
CA ASP A 227 7.16 -4.44 6.34
C ASP A 227 6.45 -3.53 7.36
N TYR A 228 5.34 -2.97 6.96
CA TYR A 228 4.49 -2.10 7.77
C TYR A 228 3.02 -2.21 7.31
N ALA A 229 2.07 -1.88 8.18
CA ALA A 229 0.65 -1.85 7.82
C ALA A 229 0.32 -0.67 6.91
N ALA A 230 -0.57 -0.89 5.93
CA ALA A 230 -1.06 0.19 5.08
C ALA A 230 -1.88 1.22 5.87
N MET A 231 -1.84 2.46 5.42
CA MET A 231 -2.54 3.58 6.03
C MET A 231 -3.88 3.85 5.35
N GLU A 232 -4.94 3.79 6.11
CA GLU A 232 -6.23 4.40 5.82
C GLU A 232 -6.39 5.69 6.63
N LEU A 233 -7.47 6.45 6.43
CA LEU A 233 -7.72 7.72 7.09
C LEU A 233 -9.09 7.74 7.77
N ASN A 234 -9.11 7.92 9.07
CA ASN A 234 -10.33 8.20 9.83
C ASN A 234 -10.68 9.68 9.65
N VAL A 235 -11.87 9.95 9.14
CA VAL A 235 -12.34 11.30 8.80
C VAL A 235 -13.21 11.86 9.91
N ASN A 236 -12.84 13.01 10.45
CA ASN A 236 -13.75 13.82 11.25
C ASN A 236 -14.49 14.81 10.33
N ASP A 237 -15.74 14.51 10.01
CA ASP A 237 -16.58 15.27 9.08
C ASP A 237 -17.05 16.66 9.64
N LYS A 238 -16.65 17.01 10.86
CA LYS A 238 -16.95 18.31 11.49
C LYS A 238 -15.73 19.23 11.56
N SER A 239 -14.57 18.67 11.92
CA SER A 239 -13.34 19.44 12.03
C SER A 239 -12.43 19.32 10.79
N PHE A 240 -12.76 18.42 9.85
CA PHE A 240 -11.97 18.10 8.66
C PHE A 240 -10.57 17.57 9.00
N CYS A 241 -10.40 17.05 10.20
CA CYS A 241 -9.18 16.37 10.61
C CYS A 241 -9.22 14.92 10.13
N LEU A 242 -8.21 14.51 9.38
CA LEU A 242 -7.98 13.15 9.01
C LEU A 242 -6.92 12.57 9.95
N THR A 243 -7.16 11.39 10.50
CA THR A 243 -6.18 10.72 11.37
C THR A 243 -5.81 9.38 10.74
N ALA A 244 -4.52 9.06 10.71
CA ALA A 244 -4.05 7.77 10.23
C ALA A 244 -4.76 6.63 10.97
N CYS A 245 -5.18 5.63 10.23
CA CYS A 245 -5.75 4.39 10.71
C CYS A 245 -5.03 3.26 10.01
N LEU A 246 -4.18 2.55 10.74
CA LEU A 246 -3.40 1.46 10.15
C LEU A 246 -4.24 0.19 10.08
N VAL A 247 -4.04 -0.59 9.02
CA VAL A 247 -4.69 -1.90 8.88
C VAL A 247 -4.15 -2.86 9.93
N PRO A 248 -4.99 -3.44 10.81
CA PRO A 248 -4.54 -4.31 11.87
C PRO A 248 -4.22 -5.73 11.38
N ASP A 249 -3.54 -6.49 12.22
CA ASP A 249 -3.60 -7.94 12.20
C ASP A 249 -4.88 -8.45 12.92
N LYS A 250 -5.02 -9.77 13.04
CA LYS A 250 -6.15 -10.41 13.73
C LYS A 250 -6.29 -10.06 15.22
N ASN A 251 -5.22 -9.56 15.85
CA ASN A 251 -5.22 -9.20 17.27
C ASN A 251 -5.42 -7.70 17.48
N GLY A 252 -5.57 -6.95 16.40
CA GLY A 252 -5.64 -5.50 16.39
C GLY A 252 -4.27 -4.80 16.39
N ASP A 253 -3.17 -5.54 16.25
CA ASP A 253 -1.82 -4.99 16.21
C ASP A 253 -1.51 -4.43 14.83
N LYS A 254 -0.85 -3.25 14.77
CA LYS A 254 -0.65 -2.52 13.51
C LYS A 254 0.77 -2.65 12.96
N GLY A 255 1.71 -3.09 13.79
CA GLY A 255 3.08 -3.28 13.35
C GLY A 255 3.97 -3.83 14.45
N PHE A 256 4.78 -4.83 14.10
CA PHE A 256 5.82 -5.42 14.96
C PHE A 256 7.17 -4.90 14.47
N LEU A 257 7.81 -4.07 15.29
CA LEU A 257 9.02 -3.37 14.89
C LEU A 257 10.18 -3.69 15.83
N GLN A 258 11.38 -3.60 15.27
CA GLN A 258 12.64 -3.69 16.02
C GLN A 258 13.58 -2.56 15.60
N THR A 259 14.10 -1.81 16.57
CA THR A 259 15.08 -0.74 16.31
C THR A 259 16.45 -1.30 15.90
N PRO A 260 17.18 -0.63 14.98
CA PRO A 260 16.78 0.59 14.27
C PRO A 260 15.77 0.27 13.14
N CYS A 261 14.74 1.09 12.99
CA CYS A 261 13.73 0.93 11.92
C CYS A 261 13.06 2.27 11.61
N PHE A 262 12.18 2.28 10.61
CA PHE A 262 11.42 3.47 10.24
C PHE A 262 10.03 3.06 9.69
N SER A 263 9.08 3.99 9.78
CA SER A 263 7.76 3.85 9.14
C SER A 263 7.85 4.11 7.62
N PRO A 264 6.86 3.72 6.83
CA PRO A 264 6.66 4.27 5.49
C PRO A 264 6.60 5.82 5.53
N TRP A 265 6.81 6.44 4.39
CA TRP A 265 6.60 7.87 4.23
C TRP A 265 5.12 8.18 4.16
N ARG A 266 4.69 9.19 4.91
CA ARG A 266 3.39 9.83 4.76
C ARG A 266 3.55 10.97 3.78
N THR A 267 2.69 11.06 2.76
CA THR A 267 2.86 12.01 1.67
C THR A 267 1.67 12.95 1.52
N VAL A 268 1.97 14.22 1.21
CA VAL A 268 0.98 15.25 0.89
C VAL A 268 1.45 15.97 -0.36
N VAL A 269 0.90 15.61 -1.51
CA VAL A 269 1.14 16.34 -2.77
C VAL A 269 0.11 17.46 -2.88
N VAL A 270 0.54 18.66 -3.24
CA VAL A 270 -0.35 19.83 -3.35
C VAL A 270 0.01 20.70 -4.56
N SER A 271 -1.03 21.17 -5.25
CA SER A 271 -0.89 22.08 -6.38
C SER A 271 -2.15 22.93 -6.57
N ASP A 272 -2.02 24.03 -7.28
CA ASP A 272 -3.14 24.82 -7.82
C ASP A 272 -3.54 24.36 -9.24
N ASP A 273 -2.96 23.28 -9.74
CA ASP A 273 -3.30 22.62 -11.00
C ASP A 273 -3.40 21.09 -10.78
N ALA A 274 -4.57 20.51 -11.06
CA ALA A 274 -4.82 19.08 -10.91
C ALA A 274 -3.86 18.20 -11.73
N ARG A 275 -3.37 18.68 -12.86
CA ARG A 275 -2.42 17.94 -13.71
C ARG A 275 -1.10 17.69 -13.02
N ASN A 276 -0.67 18.59 -12.15
CA ASN A 276 0.57 18.46 -11.39
C ASN A 276 0.48 17.35 -10.33
N ILE A 277 -0.72 17.05 -9.82
CA ILE A 277 -0.92 15.91 -8.91
C ILE A 277 -0.59 14.60 -9.65
N LEU A 278 -1.10 14.41 -10.87
CA LEU A 278 -0.81 13.23 -11.69
C LEU A 278 0.65 13.18 -12.16
N ALA A 279 1.26 14.33 -12.40
CA ALA A 279 2.64 14.43 -12.88
C ALA A 279 3.68 14.24 -11.76
N SER A 280 3.29 14.33 -10.49
CA SER A 280 4.20 14.24 -9.35
C SER A 280 5.00 12.93 -9.38
N LYS A 281 6.28 13.04 -9.06
CA LYS A 281 7.21 11.90 -8.89
C LYS A 281 7.67 11.76 -7.43
N LEU A 282 7.04 12.49 -6.51
CA LEU A 282 7.38 12.49 -5.10
C LEU A 282 7.41 11.07 -4.51
N ILE A 283 6.39 10.24 -4.79
CA ILE A 283 6.34 8.86 -4.29
C ILE A 283 7.53 8.05 -4.81
N LEU A 284 7.91 8.20 -6.09
CA LEU A 284 9.07 7.50 -6.65
C LEU A 284 10.38 7.94 -5.98
N ASN A 285 10.52 9.24 -5.71
CA ASN A 285 11.70 9.82 -5.05
C ASN A 285 11.83 9.46 -3.57
N LEU A 286 10.77 8.96 -2.93
CA LEU A 286 10.76 8.52 -1.54
C LEU A 286 10.99 7.01 -1.37
N ASN A 287 11.06 6.26 -2.48
CA ASN A 287 11.42 4.85 -2.47
C ASN A 287 12.93 4.67 -2.61
N GLU A 288 13.42 3.53 -2.14
CA GLU A 288 14.83 3.16 -2.32
C GLU A 288 15.14 2.90 -3.79
N PRO A 289 16.39 3.13 -4.22
CA PRO A 289 16.82 2.78 -5.56
C PRO A 289 16.63 1.31 -5.89
N CYS A 290 16.49 0.98 -7.19
CA CYS A 290 16.44 -0.40 -7.65
C CYS A 290 17.68 -1.18 -7.20
N GLY A 291 17.50 -2.31 -6.52
CA GLY A 291 18.58 -3.14 -6.01
C GLY A 291 19.24 -4.06 -7.05
N TYR A 292 18.70 -4.14 -8.29
CA TYR A 292 19.27 -4.97 -9.34
C TYR A 292 20.31 -4.22 -10.17
N ALA A 293 21.50 -4.82 -10.32
CA ALA A 293 22.57 -4.24 -11.13
C ALA A 293 22.27 -4.27 -12.64
N ASP A 294 21.57 -5.31 -13.12
CA ASP A 294 21.08 -5.44 -14.50
C ASP A 294 19.56 -5.50 -14.51
N THR A 295 18.94 -4.55 -15.17
CA THR A 295 17.47 -4.43 -15.34
C THR A 295 17.05 -4.55 -16.81
N SER A 296 17.95 -4.93 -17.70
CA SER A 296 17.72 -5.02 -19.15
C SER A 296 16.62 -6.02 -19.53
N TRP A 297 16.37 -7.01 -18.67
CA TRP A 297 15.34 -8.03 -18.82
C TRP A 297 13.93 -7.52 -18.47
N ILE A 298 13.79 -6.44 -17.72
CA ILE A 298 12.49 -5.84 -17.35
C ILE A 298 11.99 -5.03 -18.55
N LYS A 299 10.93 -5.50 -19.19
CA LYS A 299 10.33 -4.83 -20.35
C LYS A 299 8.81 -4.79 -20.17
N PRO A 300 8.19 -3.59 -20.24
CA PRO A 300 6.74 -3.48 -20.30
C PRO A 300 6.18 -4.24 -21.48
N MET A 301 5.07 -4.93 -21.30
CA MET A 301 4.46 -5.71 -22.37
C MET A 301 2.94 -5.62 -22.34
N LYS A 302 2.32 -5.79 -23.51
CA LYS A 302 0.91 -6.04 -23.66
C LYS A 302 0.69 -7.54 -23.73
N TYR A 303 -0.28 -8.06 -23.01
CA TYR A 303 -0.65 -9.47 -23.04
C TYR A 303 -2.16 -9.63 -23.14
N ILE A 304 -2.60 -10.81 -23.58
CA ILE A 304 -3.98 -11.28 -23.53
C ILE A 304 -4.07 -12.45 -22.57
N GLY A 305 -5.26 -12.81 -22.10
CA GLY A 305 -5.41 -13.84 -21.07
C GLY A 305 -6.47 -14.88 -21.39
N VAL A 306 -6.14 -16.14 -21.13
CA VAL A 306 -7.09 -17.25 -21.04
C VAL A 306 -7.70 -17.21 -19.65
N TRP A 307 -8.68 -16.36 -19.43
CA TRP A 307 -9.45 -16.20 -18.20
C TRP A 307 -10.79 -15.50 -18.45
N TRP A 308 -10.81 -14.55 -19.40
CA TRP A 308 -11.99 -13.73 -19.68
C TRP A 308 -13.17 -14.57 -20.18
N GLU A 309 -12.91 -15.59 -20.99
CA GLU A 309 -13.95 -16.47 -21.49
C GLU A 309 -14.70 -17.25 -20.39
N MET A 310 -14.09 -17.43 -19.18
CA MET A 310 -14.77 -18.06 -18.04
C MET A 310 -15.82 -17.12 -17.42
N PHE A 311 -15.71 -15.81 -17.62
CA PHE A 311 -16.64 -14.82 -17.06
C PHE A 311 -17.77 -14.40 -17.99
N ILE A 312 -17.56 -14.44 -19.30
CA ILE A 312 -18.50 -13.86 -20.28
C ILE A 312 -19.60 -14.81 -20.75
N GLY A 313 -19.87 -15.88 -20.01
CA GLY A 313 -21.02 -16.76 -20.29
C GLY A 313 -20.78 -17.78 -21.40
N THR A 314 -19.55 -18.09 -21.78
CA THR A 314 -19.21 -19.12 -22.78
C THR A 314 -19.41 -20.55 -22.28
N GLY A 315 -19.64 -20.74 -20.99
CA GLY A 315 -19.68 -22.04 -20.33
C GLY A 315 -18.31 -22.68 -20.09
N LYS A 316 -17.22 -21.93 -20.32
CA LYS A 316 -15.87 -22.36 -20.02
C LYS A 316 -15.57 -22.29 -18.52
N ASP A 317 -14.58 -23.08 -18.10
CA ASP A 317 -14.24 -23.31 -16.70
C ASP A 317 -12.71 -23.29 -16.50
N TRP A 318 -12.25 -22.96 -15.31
CA TRP A 318 -10.85 -23.11 -14.90
C TRP A 318 -10.49 -24.56 -14.58
N ALA A 319 -11.47 -25.34 -14.09
CA ALA A 319 -11.27 -26.71 -13.64
C ALA A 319 -11.22 -27.71 -14.81
N TYR A 320 -10.32 -28.68 -14.71
CA TYR A 320 -10.23 -29.81 -15.65
C TYR A 320 -11.36 -30.80 -15.47
N SER A 321 -11.75 -31.09 -14.22
CA SER A 321 -12.77 -32.08 -13.88
C SER A 321 -13.90 -31.48 -13.07
N SER A 322 -14.98 -32.26 -12.88
CA SER A 322 -16.06 -31.90 -11.94
C SER A 322 -15.89 -32.56 -10.57
N TYR A 323 -14.74 -33.20 -10.30
CA TYR A 323 -14.48 -33.90 -9.06
C TYR A 323 -13.92 -32.97 -8.00
N ASN A 324 -14.80 -32.30 -7.24
CA ASN A 324 -14.45 -31.30 -6.23
C ASN A 324 -13.72 -31.83 -4.98
N ARG A 325 -13.41 -33.13 -4.90
CA ARG A 325 -12.58 -33.73 -3.83
C ARG A 325 -11.16 -34.03 -4.26
N ALA A 326 -10.78 -33.63 -5.45
CA ALA A 326 -9.41 -33.75 -5.93
C ALA A 326 -8.46 -32.98 -4.98
N LYS A 327 -7.26 -33.54 -4.80
CA LYS A 327 -6.22 -32.93 -3.95
C LYS A 327 -5.00 -32.65 -4.82
N PRO A 328 -4.66 -31.37 -5.04
CA PRO A 328 -3.51 -31.00 -5.88
C PRO A 328 -2.22 -31.64 -5.39
N GLY A 329 -1.44 -32.19 -6.33
CA GLY A 329 -0.20 -32.90 -6.05
C GLY A 329 -0.35 -34.27 -5.38
N VAL A 330 -1.59 -34.78 -5.21
CA VAL A 330 -1.88 -36.10 -4.60
C VAL A 330 -2.80 -36.95 -5.47
N THR A 331 -3.89 -36.36 -5.96
CA THR A 331 -4.83 -37.04 -6.85
C THR A 331 -4.18 -37.23 -8.23
N ASP A 332 -4.30 -38.42 -8.80
CA ASP A 332 -3.88 -38.68 -10.16
C ASP A 332 -4.95 -38.12 -11.14
N TYR A 333 -4.76 -36.90 -11.57
CA TYR A 333 -5.69 -36.20 -12.46
C TYR A 333 -5.83 -36.86 -13.84
N SER A 334 -4.85 -37.65 -14.29
CA SER A 334 -4.95 -38.40 -15.54
C SER A 334 -6.06 -39.46 -15.53
N LYS A 335 -6.52 -39.87 -14.35
CA LYS A 335 -7.61 -40.82 -14.15
C LYS A 335 -8.98 -40.15 -13.93
N LEU A 336 -9.02 -38.83 -13.84
CA LEU A 336 -10.28 -38.10 -13.71
C LEU A 336 -10.95 -37.92 -15.07
N THR A 337 -12.26 -37.85 -15.09
CA THR A 337 -13.02 -37.54 -16.30
C THR A 337 -13.00 -36.04 -16.55
N PRO A 338 -12.49 -35.59 -17.70
CA PRO A 338 -12.56 -34.18 -18.09
C PRO A 338 -13.98 -33.66 -18.10
N ASN A 339 -14.21 -32.45 -17.64
CA ASN A 339 -15.54 -31.82 -17.67
C ASN A 339 -15.95 -31.28 -19.05
N GLY A 340 -15.01 -31.27 -20.03
CA GLY A 340 -15.20 -30.75 -21.38
C GLY A 340 -15.30 -29.23 -21.49
N ARG A 341 -15.13 -28.51 -20.39
CA ARG A 341 -15.24 -27.04 -20.33
C ARG A 341 -13.92 -26.35 -20.04
N HIS A 342 -12.88 -27.08 -19.67
CA HIS A 342 -11.59 -26.52 -19.29
C HIS A 342 -11.01 -25.64 -20.39
N ALA A 343 -10.81 -24.35 -20.09
CA ALA A 343 -10.36 -23.36 -21.06
C ALA A 343 -8.84 -23.36 -21.25
N ALA A 344 -8.08 -23.68 -20.23
CA ALA A 344 -6.61 -23.65 -20.26
C ALA A 344 -6.00 -24.92 -20.88
N ASN A 345 -6.70 -25.56 -21.82
CA ASN A 345 -6.15 -26.70 -22.55
C ASN A 345 -5.20 -26.26 -23.67
N THR A 346 -4.29 -27.15 -24.06
CA THR A 346 -3.23 -26.90 -25.05
C THR A 346 -3.75 -26.32 -26.36
N ASP A 347 -4.82 -26.87 -26.91
CA ASP A 347 -5.36 -26.41 -28.21
C ASP A 347 -5.94 -25.01 -28.14
N ASN A 348 -6.67 -24.69 -27.07
CA ASN A 348 -7.21 -23.35 -26.87
C ASN A 348 -6.11 -22.31 -26.63
N VAL A 349 -5.12 -22.65 -25.80
CA VAL A 349 -3.97 -21.74 -25.54
C VAL A 349 -3.20 -21.47 -26.84
N LYS A 350 -3.00 -22.45 -27.74
CA LYS A 350 -2.40 -22.22 -29.05
C LYS A 350 -3.18 -21.20 -29.89
N ARG A 351 -4.51 -21.22 -29.84
CA ARG A 351 -5.35 -20.20 -30.51
C ARG A 351 -5.11 -18.80 -29.97
N TYR A 352 -4.94 -18.66 -28.65
CA TYR A 352 -4.58 -17.37 -28.03
C TYR A 352 -3.17 -16.94 -28.42
N ILE A 353 -2.21 -17.86 -28.51
CA ILE A 353 -0.84 -17.58 -28.98
C ILE A 353 -0.87 -17.07 -30.43
N ASP A 354 -1.64 -17.73 -31.32
CA ASP A 354 -1.79 -17.31 -32.71
C ASP A 354 -2.41 -15.91 -32.82
N PHE A 355 -3.42 -15.62 -31.99
CA PHE A 355 -4.03 -14.29 -31.93
C PHE A 355 -3.02 -13.26 -31.41
N ALA A 356 -2.29 -13.56 -30.35
CA ALA A 356 -1.27 -12.68 -29.80
C ALA A 356 -0.20 -12.34 -30.84
N ALA A 357 0.35 -13.34 -31.53
CA ALA A 357 1.33 -13.16 -32.58
C ALA A 357 0.81 -12.30 -33.74
N LYS A 358 -0.41 -12.56 -34.18
CA LYS A 358 -1.06 -11.81 -35.28
C LYS A 358 -1.29 -10.33 -34.92
N HIS A 359 -1.60 -10.03 -33.67
CA HIS A 359 -2.02 -8.69 -33.23
C HIS A 359 -0.96 -7.94 -32.42
N GLY A 360 0.27 -8.47 -32.35
CA GLY A 360 1.41 -7.79 -31.70
C GLY A 360 1.34 -7.74 -30.18
N PHE A 361 0.69 -8.73 -29.55
CA PHE A 361 0.79 -8.94 -28.10
C PHE A 361 2.05 -9.74 -27.79
N ALA A 362 2.77 -9.33 -26.74
CA ALA A 362 4.03 -9.97 -26.38
C ALA A 362 3.83 -11.26 -25.58
N ALA A 363 2.67 -11.45 -24.95
CA ALA A 363 2.42 -12.59 -24.08
C ALA A 363 0.96 -13.03 -24.05
N VAL A 364 0.76 -14.28 -23.59
CA VAL A 364 -0.54 -14.89 -23.24
C VAL A 364 -0.45 -15.32 -21.77
N LEU A 365 -1.29 -14.74 -20.92
CA LEU A 365 -1.51 -15.20 -19.55
C LEU A 365 -2.46 -16.39 -19.56
N VAL A 366 -2.18 -17.45 -18.80
CA VAL A 366 -3.04 -18.63 -18.72
C VAL A 366 -3.45 -18.90 -17.28
N GLU A 367 -4.70 -18.61 -16.95
CA GLU A 367 -5.32 -19.05 -15.70
C GLU A 367 -5.91 -20.45 -15.88
N GLY A 368 -5.87 -21.27 -14.84
CA GLY A 368 -6.42 -22.63 -14.89
C GLY A 368 -5.47 -23.70 -15.43
N TRP A 369 -4.18 -23.40 -15.61
CA TRP A 369 -3.21 -24.34 -16.18
C TRP A 369 -2.86 -25.51 -15.25
N ASN A 370 -2.95 -25.31 -13.95
CA ASN A 370 -2.46 -26.19 -12.89
C ASN A 370 -3.58 -26.79 -12.04
N GLU A 371 -3.28 -27.88 -11.34
CA GLU A 371 -4.21 -28.60 -10.47
C GLU A 371 -4.72 -27.73 -9.31
N GLY A 372 -6.03 -27.84 -9.00
CA GLY A 372 -6.65 -27.27 -7.80
C GLY A 372 -7.88 -26.39 -8.00
N TRP A 373 -8.31 -26.15 -9.24
CA TRP A 373 -9.43 -25.26 -9.55
C TRP A 373 -10.82 -25.87 -9.33
N GLU A 374 -10.93 -27.17 -9.07
CA GLU A 374 -12.21 -27.86 -8.86
C GLU A 374 -13.01 -27.35 -7.66
N ASP A 375 -12.32 -26.77 -6.67
CA ASP A 375 -12.91 -26.23 -5.44
C ASP A 375 -12.00 -25.14 -4.88
N TRP A 376 -11.62 -24.18 -5.70
CA TRP A 376 -10.59 -23.19 -5.37
C TRP A 376 -11.07 -22.08 -4.42
N THR A 377 -12.39 -21.90 -4.26
CA THR A 377 -12.95 -20.89 -3.37
C THR A 377 -13.17 -21.39 -1.94
N ALA A 378 -12.75 -22.60 -1.61
CA ALA A 378 -12.98 -23.23 -0.30
C ALA A 378 -11.93 -22.86 0.76
N TYR A 379 -11.72 -21.65 1.06
CA TYR A 379 -10.85 -20.94 2.04
C TYR A 379 -10.34 -21.70 3.30
N THR A 380 -10.34 -23.03 3.32
CA THR A 380 -10.00 -23.83 4.50
C THR A 380 -8.93 -24.88 4.24
N LYS A 381 -8.46 -25.01 3.01
CA LYS A 381 -7.52 -26.08 2.64
C LYS A 381 -6.09 -25.71 3.00
N ASN A 382 -5.32 -26.68 3.49
CA ASN A 382 -3.88 -26.51 3.71
C ASN A 382 -3.09 -26.33 2.41
N ARG A 383 -3.59 -26.92 1.31
CA ARG A 383 -3.07 -26.79 -0.05
C ARG A 383 -4.24 -26.57 -0.99
N GLN A 384 -4.24 -25.44 -1.69
CA GLN A 384 -5.28 -25.10 -2.64
C GLN A 384 -4.87 -25.46 -4.06
N PHE A 385 -3.63 -25.15 -4.44
CA PHE A 385 -3.10 -25.40 -5.78
C PHE A 385 -1.76 -26.15 -5.72
N SER A 386 -1.38 -26.80 -6.83
CA SER A 386 -0.01 -27.25 -7.07
C SER A 386 0.61 -26.38 -8.17
N PHE A 387 1.71 -25.70 -7.85
CA PHE A 387 2.41 -24.84 -8.83
C PHE A 387 3.48 -25.58 -9.64
N THR A 388 3.51 -26.91 -9.51
CA THR A 388 4.42 -27.80 -10.26
C THR A 388 3.68 -28.92 -11.02
N SER A 389 2.34 -28.92 -10.97
CA SER A 389 1.51 -29.97 -11.58
C SER A 389 0.52 -29.34 -12.57
N PRO A 390 0.82 -29.34 -13.87
CA PRO A 390 -0.14 -28.94 -14.90
C PRO A 390 -1.28 -29.96 -14.99
N TYR A 391 -2.45 -29.51 -15.47
CA TYR A 391 -3.51 -30.42 -15.85
C TYR A 391 -3.13 -31.33 -17.01
N PRO A 392 -3.72 -32.52 -17.14
CA PRO A 392 -3.32 -33.49 -18.18
C PRO A 392 -3.47 -33.00 -19.63
N ASP A 393 -4.33 -32.02 -19.88
CA ASP A 393 -4.58 -31.42 -21.19
C ASP A 393 -3.82 -30.10 -21.42
N PHE A 394 -2.91 -29.71 -20.48
CA PHE A 394 -2.03 -28.57 -20.60
C PHE A 394 -0.58 -29.01 -20.77
N ASP A 395 -0.11 -29.04 -22.02
CA ASP A 395 1.27 -29.43 -22.35
C ASP A 395 2.21 -28.22 -22.21
N VAL A 396 2.90 -28.18 -21.08
CA VAL A 396 3.81 -27.07 -20.69
C VAL A 396 4.90 -26.85 -21.73
N ASP A 397 5.56 -27.93 -22.17
CA ASP A 397 6.75 -27.85 -23.02
C ASP A 397 6.35 -27.53 -24.47
N GLU A 398 5.26 -28.14 -24.96
CA GLU A 398 4.74 -27.85 -26.29
C GLU A 398 4.24 -26.41 -26.42
N LEU A 399 3.56 -25.89 -25.39
CA LEU A 399 3.09 -24.50 -25.41
C LEU A 399 4.23 -23.49 -25.37
N GLN A 400 5.26 -23.76 -24.58
CA GLN A 400 6.47 -22.92 -24.55
C GLN A 400 7.19 -22.91 -25.90
N ARG A 401 7.38 -24.10 -26.52
CA ARG A 401 7.98 -24.23 -27.84
C ARG A 401 7.17 -23.47 -28.89
N TYR A 402 5.85 -23.72 -28.94
CA TYR A 402 4.93 -23.11 -29.91
C TYR A 402 4.88 -21.58 -29.80
N ALA A 403 4.82 -21.07 -28.57
CA ALA A 403 4.82 -19.63 -28.33
C ALA A 403 6.14 -18.97 -28.75
N HIS A 404 7.28 -19.62 -28.41
CA HIS A 404 8.61 -19.13 -28.78
C HIS A 404 8.77 -19.03 -30.31
N GLU A 405 8.30 -20.03 -31.08
CA GLU A 405 8.32 -20.02 -32.53
C GLU A 405 7.50 -18.88 -33.15
N LYS A 406 6.47 -18.42 -32.44
CA LYS A 406 5.61 -17.28 -32.83
C LYS A 406 6.08 -15.93 -32.30
N GLY A 407 7.19 -15.90 -31.52
CA GLY A 407 7.68 -14.68 -30.87
C GLY A 407 6.79 -14.17 -29.73
N VAL A 408 6.01 -15.06 -29.12
CA VAL A 408 5.10 -14.78 -28.00
C VAL A 408 5.62 -15.50 -26.74
N ARG A 409 5.35 -14.95 -25.57
CA ARG A 409 5.60 -15.60 -24.26
C ARG A 409 4.31 -16.19 -23.73
N VAL A 410 4.42 -17.28 -22.95
CA VAL A 410 3.35 -17.71 -22.08
C VAL A 410 3.67 -17.24 -20.66
N MET A 411 2.73 -16.56 -20.02
CA MET A 411 2.80 -16.15 -18.63
C MET A 411 2.06 -17.16 -17.77
N MET A 412 2.73 -17.67 -16.76
CA MET A 412 2.08 -18.49 -15.74
C MET A 412 1.20 -17.63 -14.84
N HIS A 413 0.13 -18.20 -14.35
CA HIS A 413 -0.71 -17.62 -13.32
C HIS A 413 -0.60 -18.47 -12.04
N HIS A 414 -0.21 -17.84 -10.95
CA HIS A 414 -0.19 -18.45 -9.63
C HIS A 414 -1.33 -17.87 -8.79
N GLU A 415 -2.56 -18.38 -9.01
CA GLU A 415 -3.66 -18.10 -8.08
C GLU A 415 -3.41 -18.84 -6.77
N THR A 416 -3.50 -18.13 -5.66
CA THR A 416 -3.24 -18.69 -4.34
C THR A 416 -4.51 -18.97 -3.55
N SER A 417 -5.68 -18.46 -4.00
CA SER A 417 -6.92 -18.39 -3.21
C SER A 417 -6.67 -17.72 -1.85
N ALA A 418 -5.81 -16.68 -1.86
CA ALA A 418 -5.33 -15.96 -0.69
C ALA A 418 -4.61 -16.83 0.37
N ASN A 419 -4.24 -18.09 0.04
CA ASN A 419 -3.45 -18.94 0.92
C ASN A 419 -1.94 -18.62 0.77
N ALA A 420 -1.54 -17.44 1.23
CA ALA A 420 -0.18 -16.95 1.14
C ALA A 420 0.83 -17.89 1.81
N ALA A 421 0.49 -18.43 2.99
CA ALA A 421 1.38 -19.37 3.70
C ALA A 421 1.61 -20.69 2.93
N ASP A 422 0.63 -21.17 2.16
CA ASP A 422 0.83 -22.33 1.29
C ASP A 422 1.66 -21.97 0.06
N TYR A 423 1.45 -20.78 -0.50
CA TYR A 423 2.25 -20.29 -1.62
C TYR A 423 3.71 -20.13 -1.25
N GLU A 424 4.02 -19.54 -0.08
CA GLU A 424 5.41 -19.42 0.42
C GLU A 424 6.11 -20.79 0.53
N ARG A 425 5.40 -21.81 1.01
CA ARG A 425 5.98 -23.17 1.09
C ARG A 425 6.31 -23.79 -0.28
N GLN A 426 5.64 -23.36 -1.34
CA GLN A 426 5.81 -23.86 -2.70
C GLN A 426 6.66 -22.94 -3.58
N LEU A 427 6.97 -21.72 -3.13
CA LEU A 427 7.51 -20.64 -3.95
C LEU A 427 8.79 -21.04 -4.70
N ASP A 428 9.76 -21.61 -4.00
CA ASP A 428 11.02 -22.04 -4.61
C ASP A 428 10.82 -23.12 -5.67
N ASP A 429 9.97 -24.11 -5.42
CA ASP A 429 9.70 -25.19 -6.36
C ASP A 429 8.86 -24.69 -7.55
N ALA A 430 7.93 -23.77 -7.32
CA ALA A 430 7.14 -23.14 -8.36
C ALA A 430 8.03 -22.36 -9.34
N PHE A 431 8.94 -21.54 -8.84
CA PHE A 431 9.86 -20.79 -9.70
C PHE A 431 10.90 -21.67 -10.39
N LYS A 432 11.41 -22.73 -9.73
CA LYS A 432 12.25 -23.75 -10.38
C LYS A 432 11.52 -24.45 -11.52
N PHE A 433 10.24 -24.81 -11.30
CA PHE A 433 9.41 -25.40 -12.35
C PHE A 433 9.31 -24.46 -13.57
N MET A 434 9.00 -23.19 -13.34
CA MET A 434 8.94 -22.20 -14.42
C MET A 434 10.24 -22.10 -15.20
N VAL A 435 11.38 -21.96 -14.51
CA VAL A 435 12.70 -21.83 -15.13
C VAL A 435 13.05 -23.07 -15.92
N ASN A 436 12.79 -24.26 -15.38
CA ASN A 436 13.10 -25.55 -16.04
C ASN A 436 12.31 -25.75 -17.34
N HIS A 437 11.10 -25.19 -17.43
CA HIS A 437 10.26 -25.23 -18.63
C HIS A 437 10.35 -23.96 -19.51
N GLY A 438 11.32 -23.05 -19.19
CA GLY A 438 11.58 -21.85 -19.99
C GLY A 438 10.60 -20.71 -19.82
N TYR A 439 9.74 -20.72 -18.81
CA TYR A 439 8.81 -19.62 -18.49
C TYR A 439 9.54 -18.54 -17.68
N ASN A 440 9.34 -17.28 -18.05
CA ASN A 440 10.06 -16.15 -17.47
C ASN A 440 9.15 -14.98 -17.07
N ALA A 441 7.85 -15.22 -16.98
CA ALA A 441 6.86 -14.24 -16.52
C ALA A 441 5.74 -14.96 -15.77
N VAL A 442 5.29 -14.35 -14.68
CA VAL A 442 4.23 -14.85 -13.80
C VAL A 442 3.33 -13.71 -13.36
N LYS A 443 2.03 -13.99 -13.21
CA LYS A 443 1.07 -13.16 -12.49
C LYS A 443 0.64 -13.93 -11.24
N THR A 444 0.75 -13.31 -10.07
CA THR A 444 0.23 -13.87 -8.81
C THR A 444 -1.16 -13.35 -8.52
N GLY A 445 -2.03 -14.18 -7.94
CA GLY A 445 -3.39 -13.86 -7.54
C GLY A 445 -3.65 -14.23 -6.09
N TYR A 446 -4.48 -13.44 -5.41
CA TYR A 446 -4.83 -13.60 -4.00
C TYR A 446 -6.32 -13.34 -3.80
N VAL A 447 -7.17 -14.14 -4.45
CA VAL A 447 -8.62 -13.98 -4.37
C VAL A 447 -9.16 -14.57 -3.08
N GLY A 448 -9.89 -13.77 -2.30
CA GLY A 448 -10.53 -14.18 -1.06
C GLY A 448 -9.82 -13.74 0.21
N PRO A 449 -10.35 -14.11 1.40
CA PRO A 449 -9.74 -13.78 2.68
C PRO A 449 -8.38 -14.45 2.85
N ILE A 450 -7.42 -13.73 3.40
CA ILE A 450 -6.07 -14.25 3.61
C ILE A 450 -6.07 -15.49 4.51
N ILE A 451 -5.25 -16.48 4.14
CA ILE A 451 -4.93 -17.66 4.97
C ILE A 451 -3.41 -17.58 5.28
N PRO A 452 -3.01 -17.54 6.56
CA PRO A 452 -3.76 -17.87 7.79
C PRO A 452 -4.89 -16.89 8.09
N ARG A 453 -5.99 -17.43 8.60
CA ARG A 453 -7.21 -16.68 8.88
C ARG A 453 -6.97 -15.46 9.74
N CYS A 454 -7.73 -14.40 9.46
CA CYS A 454 -7.75 -13.13 10.16
C CYS A 454 -6.55 -12.21 9.88
N GLU A 455 -5.63 -12.57 9.00
CA GLU A 455 -4.79 -11.57 8.35
C GLU A 455 -5.60 -10.87 7.26
N TYR A 456 -5.20 -9.63 6.96
CA TYR A 456 -5.81 -8.80 5.93
C TYR A 456 -4.81 -8.50 4.83
N HIS A 457 -5.29 -8.28 3.59
CA HIS A 457 -4.44 -8.00 2.44
C HIS A 457 -3.50 -6.80 2.62
N ALA A 458 -3.93 -5.81 3.40
CA ALA A 458 -3.15 -4.59 3.65
C ALA A 458 -2.47 -4.58 5.04
N SER A 459 -2.43 -5.72 5.76
CA SER A 459 -1.69 -5.85 7.03
C SER A 459 -0.17 -5.84 6.82
N GLN A 460 0.59 -5.59 7.90
CA GLN A 460 2.06 -5.65 7.84
C GLN A 460 2.56 -6.99 7.30
N TRP A 461 1.98 -8.10 7.76
CA TRP A 461 2.42 -9.44 7.34
C TRP A 461 2.28 -9.64 5.82
N MET A 462 1.15 -9.20 5.23
CA MET A 462 0.93 -9.30 3.79
C MET A 462 1.80 -8.32 2.99
N ASN A 463 2.03 -7.11 3.50
CA ASN A 463 2.92 -6.16 2.84
C ASN A 463 4.39 -6.62 2.87
N ASN A 464 4.78 -7.44 3.85
CA ASN A 464 6.09 -8.09 3.89
C ASN A 464 6.16 -9.29 2.91
N HIS A 465 5.08 -10.08 2.79
CA HIS A 465 4.96 -11.18 1.82
C HIS A 465 5.05 -10.69 0.38
#